data_b6feb6374090ba5eb4f5684484d5ac08
#
_entry.id   b6feb6374090ba5eb4f5684484d5ac08
#
_cell.length_a   1.000
_cell.length_b   1.000
_cell.length_c   1.000
_cell.angle_alpha   90.00
_cell.angle_beta   90.00
_cell.angle_gamma   90.00
#
_symmetry.space_group_name_H-M   'P 1'
#
loop_
_entity.id
_entity.type
_entity.pdbx_description
1 polymer ?
#
loop_
_entity_poly.entity_id
_entity_poly.type
_entity_poly.pdbx_seq_one_letter_code
_entity_poly.pdbx_strand_id
1 'polypeptide(L)'
;MLAEMIQRLFERSLDDKAQTRAKDGEWLGDLWGEVAEMGLPLALLSEDQGGFGLSPAEQGEALRLMGLYAVPLPVVETMGANRLLAKAGLALAEGPAGLARADDLAVAGGKLTGTVARVAWGDSLDCLALAVGDTLYRVPRAGWTIAEPGTSANFHPRPTLRIDWAIDASAPLPHCPLAEGATLRAFQIAGALEAALDMTLDHTATRVQFGKPLQKNQVVQHELAKLAGELACATAAADLAAEALERADVLGVAAGTLRAREAAGAGASIAAQMHGAIGFTREHRLHLYTTALWTWRDEFGGQVGWAKLLGAAALEAGGAGYWPMVTEL
;
A
#
# COMPACT_ATOMS: atom_id res chain seq x y z
N MET A 1 -10.71 -8.57 17.79
CA MET A 1 -11.57 -9.60 17.11
C MET A 1 -11.29 -9.66 15.60
N LEU A 2 -11.47 -8.59 14.81
CA LEU A 2 -11.22 -8.61 13.35
C LEU A 2 -9.77 -9.00 13.02
N ALA A 3 -8.78 -8.41 13.70
CA ALA A 3 -7.37 -8.72 13.51
C ALA A 3 -7.06 -10.22 13.66
N GLU A 4 -7.60 -10.87 14.68
CA GLU A 4 -7.43 -12.33 14.87
C GLU A 4 -8.09 -13.16 13.75
N MET A 5 -9.22 -12.69 13.20
CA MET A 5 -9.87 -13.36 12.07
C MET A 5 -9.01 -13.24 10.81
N ILE A 6 -8.46 -12.05 10.55
CA ILE A 6 -7.52 -11.79 9.45
C ILE A 6 -6.28 -12.67 9.57
N GLN A 7 -5.66 -12.75 10.76
CA GLN A 7 -4.50 -13.59 11.01
C GLN A 7 -4.81 -15.05 10.70
N ARG A 8 -5.88 -15.61 11.28
CA ARG A 8 -6.29 -17.01 11.06
C ARG A 8 -6.56 -17.29 9.58
N LEU A 9 -7.19 -16.34 8.86
CA LEU A 9 -7.43 -16.49 7.43
C LEU A 9 -6.12 -16.65 6.67
N PHE A 10 -5.19 -15.70 6.84
CA PHE A 10 -3.96 -15.70 6.05
C PHE A 10 -2.95 -16.75 6.50
N GLU A 11 -2.88 -17.11 7.79
CA GLU A 11 -2.09 -18.25 8.26
C GLU A 11 -2.53 -19.58 7.63
N ARG A 12 -3.84 -19.74 7.43
CA ARG A 12 -4.39 -20.94 6.79
C ARG A 12 -4.23 -20.94 5.27
N SER A 13 -4.44 -19.78 4.62
CA SER A 13 -4.70 -19.71 3.17
C SER A 13 -3.51 -19.18 2.36
N LEU A 14 -2.49 -18.55 2.99
CA LEU A 14 -1.29 -18.03 2.34
C LEU A 14 -0.04 -18.85 2.64
N ASP A 15 -0.06 -20.12 2.26
CA ASP A 15 1.12 -20.98 2.27
C ASP A 15 2.09 -20.64 1.11
N ASP A 16 3.25 -21.30 1.06
CA ASP A 16 4.26 -21.08 0.02
C ASP A 16 3.74 -21.43 -1.39
N LYS A 17 2.78 -22.35 -1.49
CA LYS A 17 2.17 -22.71 -2.77
C LYS A 17 1.25 -21.61 -3.28
N ALA A 18 0.40 -21.06 -2.42
CA ALA A 18 -0.48 -19.94 -2.75
C ALA A 18 0.35 -18.72 -3.17
N GLN A 19 1.42 -18.38 -2.44
CA GLN A 19 2.33 -17.31 -2.79
C GLN A 19 3.04 -17.54 -4.13
N THR A 20 3.41 -18.78 -4.44
CA THR A 20 4.03 -19.14 -5.73
C THR A 20 3.04 -18.99 -6.88
N ARG A 21 1.81 -19.51 -6.74
CA ARG A 21 0.73 -19.38 -7.73
C ARG A 21 0.46 -17.90 -8.05
N ALA A 22 0.34 -17.06 -7.02
CA ALA A 22 0.13 -15.63 -7.20
C ALA A 22 1.26 -14.94 -7.98
N LYS A 23 2.53 -15.30 -7.71
CA LYS A 23 3.68 -14.79 -8.46
C LYS A 23 3.72 -15.25 -9.92
N ASP A 24 3.21 -16.44 -10.19
CA ASP A 24 3.10 -16.97 -11.55
C ASP A 24 1.90 -16.36 -12.29
N GLY A 25 1.22 -15.39 -11.69
CA GLY A 25 0.13 -14.61 -12.28
C GLY A 25 -1.26 -15.22 -12.08
N GLU A 26 -1.39 -16.24 -11.24
CA GLU A 26 -2.69 -16.85 -10.96
C GLU A 26 -3.51 -15.97 -10.02
N TRP A 27 -4.77 -15.70 -10.37
CA TRP A 27 -5.72 -15.05 -9.51
C TRP A 27 -6.20 -16.01 -8.40
N LEU A 28 -5.96 -15.66 -7.15
CA LEU A 28 -6.39 -16.47 -6.00
C LEU A 28 -7.87 -16.23 -5.68
N GLY A 29 -8.76 -16.67 -6.57
CA GLY A 29 -10.20 -16.40 -6.47
C GLY A 29 -10.86 -16.95 -5.21
N ASP A 30 -10.46 -18.13 -4.74
CA ASP A 30 -10.98 -18.71 -3.50
C ASP A 30 -10.63 -17.84 -2.29
N LEU A 31 -9.38 -17.37 -2.22
CA LEU A 31 -8.95 -16.45 -1.16
C LEU A 31 -9.65 -15.10 -1.25
N TRP A 32 -9.86 -14.58 -2.46
CA TRP A 32 -10.65 -13.36 -2.64
C TRP A 32 -12.09 -13.55 -2.14
N GLY A 33 -12.70 -14.70 -2.42
CA GLY A 33 -14.04 -15.05 -1.89
C GLY A 33 -14.09 -15.02 -0.37
N GLU A 34 -13.12 -15.64 0.32
CA GLU A 34 -13.03 -15.63 1.79
C GLU A 34 -12.81 -14.21 2.35
N VAL A 35 -11.98 -13.39 1.68
CA VAL A 35 -11.77 -11.97 2.02
C VAL A 35 -13.05 -11.15 1.89
N ALA A 36 -13.80 -11.38 0.80
CA ALA A 36 -15.07 -10.70 0.55
C ALA A 36 -16.18 -11.13 1.53
N GLU A 37 -16.29 -12.44 1.82
CA GLU A 37 -17.24 -12.97 2.81
C GLU A 37 -16.95 -12.44 4.22
N MET A 38 -15.69 -12.21 4.57
CA MET A 38 -15.29 -11.58 5.82
C MET A 38 -15.65 -10.08 5.86
N GLY A 39 -15.99 -9.45 4.72
CA GLY A 39 -16.32 -8.03 4.62
C GLY A 39 -15.10 -7.11 4.58
N LEU A 40 -13.87 -7.63 4.42
CA LEU A 40 -12.65 -6.82 4.43
C LEU A 40 -12.64 -5.68 3.41
N PRO A 41 -13.21 -5.81 2.19
CA PRO A 41 -13.31 -4.70 1.24
C PRO A 41 -14.01 -3.43 1.77
N LEU A 42 -14.82 -3.58 2.83
CA LEU A 42 -15.58 -2.50 3.47
C LEU A 42 -15.06 -2.15 4.88
N ALA A 43 -13.95 -2.74 5.32
CA ALA A 43 -13.47 -2.63 6.71
C ALA A 43 -13.16 -1.20 7.17
N LEU A 44 -12.82 -0.28 6.25
CA LEU A 44 -12.54 1.11 6.57
C LEU A 44 -13.78 2.02 6.59
N LEU A 45 -14.98 1.46 6.40
CA LEU A 45 -16.23 2.19 6.40
C LEU A 45 -16.91 2.15 7.79
N SER A 46 -17.76 3.12 8.04
CA SER A 46 -18.65 3.13 9.22
C SER A 46 -19.75 2.06 9.10
N GLU A 47 -20.39 1.71 10.21
CA GLU A 47 -21.46 0.70 10.24
C GLU A 47 -22.66 1.09 9.35
N ASP A 48 -23.04 2.36 9.32
CA ASP A 48 -24.12 2.88 8.46
C ASP A 48 -23.80 2.82 6.96
N GLN A 49 -22.52 2.71 6.61
CA GLN A 49 -22.03 2.50 5.24
C GLN A 49 -21.80 1.01 4.90
N GLY A 50 -22.14 0.10 5.81
CA GLY A 50 -21.96 -1.34 5.64
C GLY A 50 -20.57 -1.86 6.04
N GLY A 51 -19.76 -1.05 6.71
CA GLY A 51 -18.45 -1.42 7.26
C GLY A 51 -18.53 -1.88 8.72
N PHE A 52 -17.39 -1.86 9.40
CA PHE A 52 -17.26 -2.34 10.79
C PHE A 52 -17.21 -1.23 11.82
N GLY A 53 -17.19 0.04 11.43
CA GLY A 53 -17.04 1.16 12.37
C GLY A 53 -15.76 1.08 13.21
N LEU A 54 -14.67 0.58 12.64
CA LEU A 54 -13.39 0.38 13.32
C LEU A 54 -12.81 1.70 13.81
N SER A 55 -12.23 1.69 14.99
CA SER A 55 -11.38 2.78 15.46
C SER A 55 -10.15 2.96 14.55
N PRO A 56 -9.51 4.15 14.52
CA PRO A 56 -8.30 4.36 13.72
C PRO A 56 -7.20 3.32 13.99
N ALA A 57 -7.00 2.94 15.25
CA ALA A 57 -6.01 1.91 15.62
C ALA A 57 -6.36 0.53 15.04
N GLU A 58 -7.64 0.13 15.05
CA GLU A 58 -8.09 -1.14 14.46
C GLU A 58 -7.99 -1.13 12.93
N GLN A 59 -8.26 0.01 12.28
CA GLN A 59 -8.04 0.19 10.84
C GLN A 59 -6.57 0.03 10.49
N GLY A 60 -5.69 0.70 11.24
CA GLY A 60 -4.23 0.60 11.08
C GLY A 60 -3.74 -0.85 11.25
N GLU A 61 -4.24 -1.55 12.26
CA GLU A 61 -3.89 -2.95 12.50
C GLU A 61 -4.35 -3.87 11.35
N ALA A 62 -5.57 -3.71 10.85
CA ALA A 62 -6.06 -4.48 9.71
C ALA A 62 -5.19 -4.26 8.46
N LEU A 63 -4.80 -3.02 8.18
CA LEU A 63 -3.93 -2.67 7.05
C LEU A 63 -2.50 -3.21 7.23
N ARG A 64 -1.94 -3.13 8.45
CA ARG A 64 -0.63 -3.68 8.79
C ARG A 64 -0.57 -5.18 8.53
N LEU A 65 -1.62 -5.91 8.90
CA LEU A 65 -1.72 -7.36 8.65
C LEU A 65 -1.68 -7.71 7.16
N MET A 66 -2.21 -6.87 6.27
CA MET A 66 -2.07 -7.09 4.81
C MET A 66 -0.60 -7.06 4.39
N GLY A 67 0.21 -6.23 5.03
CA GLY A 67 1.67 -6.18 4.81
C GLY A 67 2.41 -7.34 5.46
N LEU A 68 2.06 -7.70 6.70
CA LEU A 68 2.66 -8.78 7.47
C LEU A 68 2.56 -10.14 6.75
N TYR A 69 1.43 -10.38 6.07
CA TYR A 69 1.21 -11.59 5.28
C TYR A 69 1.57 -11.44 3.78
N ALA A 70 2.07 -10.27 3.36
CA ALA A 70 2.35 -9.95 1.95
C ALA A 70 1.20 -10.39 1.04
N VAL A 71 -0.03 -9.99 1.37
CA VAL A 71 -1.27 -10.45 0.72
C VAL A 71 -1.25 -10.15 -0.76
N PRO A 72 -1.27 -11.16 -1.66
CA PRO A 72 -1.16 -10.97 -3.09
C PRO A 72 -2.54 -10.78 -3.76
N LEU A 73 -3.33 -9.84 -3.23
CA LEU A 73 -4.66 -9.47 -3.71
C LEU A 73 -4.89 -7.97 -3.48
N PRO A 74 -5.74 -7.30 -4.27
CA PRO A 74 -6.03 -5.87 -4.17
C PRO A 74 -6.96 -5.52 -3.00
N VAL A 75 -6.77 -6.14 -1.82
CA VAL A 75 -7.64 -5.92 -0.66
C VAL A 75 -7.54 -4.47 -0.19
N VAL A 76 -6.33 -3.96 -0.03
CA VAL A 76 -6.06 -2.60 0.46
C VAL A 76 -6.51 -1.55 -0.54
N GLU A 77 -6.27 -1.79 -1.84
CA GLU A 77 -6.77 -0.92 -2.91
C GLU A 77 -8.29 -0.85 -2.91
N THR A 78 -8.96 -1.99 -2.68
CA THR A 78 -10.43 -2.06 -2.63
C THR A 78 -10.98 -1.34 -1.40
N MET A 79 -10.34 -1.51 -0.23
CA MET A 79 -10.68 -0.76 0.98
C MET A 79 -10.62 0.75 0.74
N GLY A 80 -9.52 1.25 0.17
CA GLY A 80 -9.34 2.67 -0.12
C GLY A 80 -10.28 3.20 -1.20
N ALA A 81 -10.52 2.42 -2.26
CA ALA A 81 -11.47 2.78 -3.31
C ALA A 81 -12.89 2.93 -2.72
N ASN A 82 -13.34 1.96 -1.91
CA ASN A 82 -14.65 2.02 -1.27
C ASN A 82 -14.75 3.20 -0.28
N ARG A 83 -13.70 3.52 0.47
CA ARG A 83 -13.69 4.70 1.35
C ARG A 83 -13.84 6.00 0.57
N LEU A 84 -13.16 6.16 -0.57
CA LEU A 84 -13.32 7.32 -1.44
C LEU A 84 -14.71 7.39 -2.06
N LEU A 85 -15.23 6.28 -2.58
CA LEU A 85 -16.57 6.21 -3.18
C LEU A 85 -17.65 6.54 -2.14
N ALA A 86 -17.56 5.98 -0.93
CA ALA A 86 -18.48 6.27 0.17
C ALA A 86 -18.47 7.75 0.56
N LYS A 87 -17.28 8.35 0.76
CA LYS A 87 -17.13 9.79 1.07
C LYS A 87 -17.69 10.69 -0.04
N ALA A 88 -17.67 10.23 -1.29
CA ALA A 88 -18.21 10.94 -2.45
C ALA A 88 -19.74 10.68 -2.67
N GLY A 89 -20.36 9.81 -1.90
CA GLY A 89 -21.77 9.42 -2.09
C GLY A 89 -22.01 8.59 -3.36
N LEU A 90 -20.96 7.95 -3.89
CA LEU A 90 -21.03 7.05 -5.05
C LEU A 90 -21.28 5.61 -4.60
N ALA A 91 -21.85 4.78 -5.48
CA ALA A 91 -22.04 3.36 -5.21
C ALA A 91 -20.73 2.65 -4.94
N LEU A 92 -20.66 1.78 -3.95
CA LEU A 92 -19.49 1.00 -3.60
C LEU A 92 -19.18 -0.04 -4.69
N ALA A 93 -17.95 -0.50 -4.71
CA ALA A 93 -17.55 -1.61 -5.56
C ALA A 93 -18.00 -2.95 -4.95
N GLU A 94 -18.58 -3.83 -5.76
CA GLU A 94 -19.03 -5.17 -5.34
C GLU A 94 -17.86 -6.19 -5.38
N GLY A 95 -16.87 -5.95 -6.24
CA GLY A 95 -15.69 -6.78 -6.42
C GLY A 95 -14.37 -6.01 -6.17
N PRO A 96 -13.24 -6.53 -6.69
CA PRO A 96 -11.95 -5.88 -6.58
C PRO A 96 -11.98 -4.47 -7.15
N ALA A 97 -11.49 -3.49 -6.41
CA ALA A 97 -11.45 -2.11 -6.85
C ALA A 97 -10.07 -1.47 -6.67
N GLY A 98 -9.79 -0.45 -7.47
CA GLY A 98 -8.53 0.27 -7.45
C GLY A 98 -8.71 1.77 -7.31
N LEU A 99 -7.58 2.44 -7.06
CA LEU A 99 -7.44 3.88 -6.90
C LEU A 99 -6.51 4.42 -8.00
N ALA A 100 -6.89 5.50 -8.66
CA ALA A 100 -6.00 6.18 -9.60
C ALA A 100 -6.29 7.69 -9.67
N ARG A 101 -5.29 8.43 -10.14
CA ARG A 101 -5.40 9.84 -10.55
C ARG A 101 -4.72 10.01 -11.89
N ALA A 102 -5.39 10.68 -12.83
CA ALA A 102 -4.83 10.99 -14.13
C ALA A 102 -5.43 12.30 -14.64
N ASP A 103 -4.71 13.39 -14.45
CA ASP A 103 -5.19 14.75 -14.75
C ASP A 103 -5.13 15.10 -16.24
N ASP A 104 -4.52 14.26 -17.07
CA ASP A 104 -4.37 14.38 -18.51
C ASP A 104 -5.46 13.68 -19.35
N LEU A 105 -6.43 13.06 -18.67
CA LEU A 105 -7.59 12.47 -19.36
C LEU A 105 -8.52 13.53 -19.91
N ALA A 106 -9.03 13.28 -21.12
CA ALA A 106 -10.02 14.16 -21.74
C ALA A 106 -11.44 13.86 -21.22
N VAL A 107 -12.09 14.90 -20.71
CA VAL A 107 -13.52 14.90 -20.34
C VAL A 107 -14.28 15.73 -21.36
N ALA A 108 -14.95 15.10 -22.31
CA ALA A 108 -15.66 15.78 -23.38
C ALA A 108 -16.90 15.00 -23.83
N GLY A 109 -17.99 15.72 -24.14
CA GLY A 109 -19.21 15.10 -24.67
C GLY A 109 -19.82 14.01 -23.78
N GLY A 110 -19.69 14.13 -22.47
CA GLY A 110 -20.17 13.11 -21.53
C GLY A 110 -19.32 11.83 -21.52
N LYS A 111 -18.12 11.87 -22.06
CA LYS A 111 -17.16 10.76 -22.08
C LYS A 111 -15.86 11.11 -21.36
N LEU A 112 -15.26 10.08 -20.77
CA LEU A 112 -13.90 10.09 -20.23
C LEU A 112 -13.02 9.23 -21.14
N THR A 113 -11.94 9.80 -21.67
CA THR A 113 -11.04 9.11 -22.61
C THR A 113 -9.58 9.42 -22.35
N GLY A 114 -8.69 8.46 -22.61
CA GLY A 114 -7.24 8.61 -22.46
C GLY A 114 -6.58 7.37 -21.87
N THR A 115 -5.42 7.53 -21.26
CA THR A 115 -4.66 6.43 -20.66
C THR A 115 -4.30 6.69 -19.20
N VAL A 116 -4.37 5.65 -18.37
CA VAL A 116 -3.92 5.67 -16.98
C VAL A 116 -2.80 4.65 -16.82
N ALA A 117 -1.60 5.13 -16.55
CA ALA A 117 -0.43 4.29 -16.51
C ALA A 117 -0.30 3.52 -15.19
N ARG A 118 0.18 2.28 -15.26
CA ARG A 118 0.63 1.47 -14.12
C ARG A 118 -0.39 1.33 -13.00
N VAL A 119 -1.64 1.05 -13.34
CA VAL A 119 -2.72 0.84 -12.37
C VAL A 119 -2.50 -0.49 -11.64
N ALA A 120 -2.40 -0.43 -10.31
CA ALA A 120 -2.27 -1.64 -9.50
C ALA A 120 -3.46 -2.57 -9.75
N TRP A 121 -3.18 -3.84 -10.10
CA TRP A 121 -4.19 -4.86 -10.35
C TRP A 121 -5.18 -4.56 -11.49
N GLY A 122 -4.85 -3.59 -12.38
CA GLY A 122 -5.80 -3.06 -13.37
C GLY A 122 -6.42 -4.09 -14.33
N ASP A 123 -5.87 -5.29 -14.45
CA ASP A 123 -6.44 -6.43 -15.20
C ASP A 123 -7.50 -7.22 -14.41
N SER A 124 -7.43 -7.17 -13.08
CA SER A 124 -8.26 -7.96 -12.16
C SER A 124 -9.32 -7.14 -11.43
N LEU A 125 -9.37 -5.81 -11.67
CA LEU A 125 -10.34 -4.93 -11.02
C LEU A 125 -11.71 -4.95 -11.73
N ASP A 126 -12.78 -4.84 -10.95
CA ASP A 126 -14.16 -4.64 -11.43
C ASP A 126 -14.55 -3.16 -11.42
N CYS A 127 -13.86 -2.34 -10.63
CA CYS A 127 -14.12 -0.92 -10.49
C CYS A 127 -12.83 -0.13 -10.28
N LEU A 128 -12.79 1.09 -10.83
CA LEU A 128 -11.71 2.04 -10.60
C LEU A 128 -12.28 3.36 -10.06
N ALA A 129 -11.87 3.73 -8.85
CA ALA A 129 -12.08 5.06 -8.29
C ALA A 129 -11.01 5.99 -8.89
N LEU A 130 -11.36 6.70 -9.96
CA LEU A 130 -10.47 7.49 -10.79
C LEU A 130 -10.71 8.97 -10.58
N ALA A 131 -9.70 9.71 -10.12
CA ALA A 131 -9.74 11.16 -10.04
C ALA A 131 -9.17 11.81 -11.30
N VAL A 132 -9.88 12.83 -11.82
CA VAL A 132 -9.43 13.74 -12.87
C VAL A 132 -9.77 15.15 -12.43
N GLY A 133 -8.77 16.01 -12.23
CA GLY A 133 -8.98 17.31 -11.58
C GLY A 133 -9.60 17.14 -10.20
N ASP A 134 -10.70 17.87 -9.97
CA ASP A 134 -11.45 17.85 -8.70
C ASP A 134 -12.70 16.94 -8.75
N THR A 135 -12.73 16.00 -9.68
CA THR A 135 -13.85 15.07 -9.85
C THR A 135 -13.41 13.63 -9.67
N LEU A 136 -14.16 12.87 -8.87
CA LEU A 136 -14.04 11.43 -8.72
C LEU A 136 -15.03 10.74 -9.65
N TYR A 137 -14.55 9.80 -10.42
CA TYR A 137 -15.32 8.94 -11.33
C TYR A 137 -15.30 7.50 -10.83
N ARG A 138 -16.48 6.87 -10.79
CA ARG A 138 -16.60 5.43 -10.55
C ARG A 138 -16.65 4.72 -11.89
N VAL A 139 -15.48 4.35 -12.41
CA VAL A 139 -15.38 3.69 -13.72
C VAL A 139 -15.57 2.18 -13.55
N PRO A 140 -16.60 1.57 -14.17
CA PRO A 140 -16.81 0.13 -14.12
C PRO A 140 -15.81 -0.61 -15.03
N ARG A 141 -15.66 -1.93 -14.85
CA ARG A 141 -14.73 -2.77 -15.64
C ARG A 141 -14.89 -2.59 -17.16
N ALA A 142 -16.09 -2.40 -17.63
CA ALA A 142 -16.37 -2.16 -19.06
C ALA A 142 -15.84 -0.81 -19.57
N GLY A 143 -15.45 0.11 -18.69
CA GLY A 143 -14.95 1.45 -19.04
C GLY A 143 -13.49 1.51 -19.46
N TRP A 144 -12.75 0.39 -19.42
CA TRP A 144 -11.35 0.33 -19.86
C TRP A 144 -10.95 -0.96 -20.53
N THR A 145 -9.87 -0.87 -21.31
CA THR A 145 -9.14 -2.01 -21.86
C THR A 145 -7.67 -1.92 -21.45
N ILE A 146 -6.95 -3.03 -21.50
CA ILE A 146 -5.50 -3.05 -21.28
C ILE A 146 -4.81 -2.49 -22.54
N ALA A 147 -4.16 -1.34 -22.39
CA ALA A 147 -3.38 -0.74 -23.48
C ALA A 147 -1.99 -1.36 -23.54
N GLU A 148 -1.36 -1.56 -22.39
CA GLU A 148 -0.04 -2.18 -22.26
C GLU A 148 -0.03 -3.06 -21.01
N PRO A 149 0.44 -4.33 -21.10
CA PRO A 149 0.66 -5.14 -19.92
C PRO A 149 1.80 -4.58 -19.07
N GLY A 150 1.80 -4.90 -17.80
CA GLY A 150 2.85 -4.47 -16.90
C GLY A 150 2.82 -5.25 -15.59
N THR A 151 3.98 -5.36 -14.96
CA THR A 151 4.14 -5.99 -13.64
C THR A 151 5.01 -5.12 -12.74
N SER A 152 4.87 -5.30 -11.45
CA SER A 152 5.70 -4.69 -10.42
C SER A 152 6.87 -5.60 -10.01
N ALA A 153 7.77 -5.11 -9.15
CA ALA A 153 8.88 -5.92 -8.65
C ALA A 153 8.43 -7.12 -7.81
N ASN A 154 7.25 -7.04 -7.18
CA ASN A 154 6.63 -8.15 -6.45
C ASN A 154 5.70 -9.01 -7.33
N PHE A 155 5.84 -8.91 -8.65
CA PHE A 155 5.12 -9.69 -9.68
C PHE A 155 3.60 -9.43 -9.77
N HIS A 156 3.06 -8.44 -9.07
CA HIS A 156 1.64 -8.10 -9.20
C HIS A 156 1.38 -7.31 -10.50
N PRO A 157 0.20 -7.50 -11.12
CA PRO A 157 -0.18 -6.80 -12.34
C PRO A 157 -0.19 -5.28 -12.18
N ARG A 158 0.33 -4.57 -13.20
CA ARG A 158 0.39 -3.11 -13.27
C ARG A 158 0.27 -2.60 -14.70
N PRO A 159 -0.82 -2.94 -15.37
CA PRO A 159 -1.02 -2.51 -16.75
C PRO A 159 -1.23 -1.00 -16.86
N THR A 160 -1.01 -0.48 -18.06
CA THR A 160 -1.56 0.79 -18.51
C THR A 160 -2.96 0.54 -19.06
N LEU A 161 -3.94 1.27 -18.55
CA LEU A 161 -5.34 1.18 -18.96
C LEU A 161 -5.65 2.23 -20.01
N ARG A 162 -6.41 1.85 -21.03
CA ARG A 162 -7.07 2.79 -21.95
C ARG A 162 -8.50 2.96 -21.50
N ILE A 163 -8.84 4.16 -21.07
CA ILE A 163 -10.19 4.53 -20.66
C ILE A 163 -10.95 5.00 -21.92
N ASP A 164 -12.15 4.47 -22.12
CA ASP A 164 -13.17 4.96 -23.08
C ASP A 164 -14.54 4.66 -22.49
N TRP A 165 -15.05 5.60 -21.72
CA TRP A 165 -16.23 5.37 -20.91
C TRP A 165 -17.21 6.55 -21.00
N ALA A 166 -18.51 6.24 -21.22
CA ALA A 166 -19.60 7.20 -21.09
C ALA A 166 -19.86 7.42 -19.60
N ILE A 167 -19.73 8.68 -19.14
CA ILE A 167 -19.81 9.02 -17.72
C ILE A 167 -21.24 8.85 -17.23
N ASP A 168 -21.45 7.92 -16.29
CA ASP A 168 -22.72 7.66 -15.61
C ASP A 168 -22.64 7.88 -14.10
N ALA A 169 -21.44 7.91 -13.51
CA ALA A 169 -21.23 8.06 -12.08
C ALA A 169 -20.01 8.93 -11.76
N SER A 170 -20.23 10.14 -11.26
CA SER A 170 -19.18 11.05 -10.80
C SER A 170 -19.66 11.94 -9.66
N ALA A 171 -18.72 12.43 -8.86
CA ALA A 171 -18.96 13.34 -7.74
C ALA A 171 -17.74 14.25 -7.51
N PRO A 172 -17.89 15.32 -6.72
CA PRO A 172 -16.72 16.06 -6.24
C PRO A 172 -15.72 15.15 -5.53
N LEU A 173 -14.43 15.37 -5.77
CA LEU A 173 -13.37 14.59 -5.16
C LEU A 173 -13.25 14.89 -3.66
N PRO A 174 -13.46 13.91 -2.75
CA PRO A 174 -13.38 14.16 -1.30
C PRO A 174 -11.95 14.48 -0.84
N HIS A 175 -10.96 13.75 -1.35
CA HIS A 175 -9.54 13.96 -1.17
C HIS A 175 -8.73 13.17 -2.21
N CYS A 176 -7.44 13.45 -2.33
CA CYS A 176 -6.59 12.89 -3.38
C CYS A 176 -6.44 11.36 -3.24
N PRO A 177 -6.75 10.54 -4.27
CA PRO A 177 -6.54 9.09 -4.25
C PRO A 177 -5.08 8.69 -4.04
N LEU A 178 -4.12 9.54 -4.45
CA LEU A 178 -2.71 9.28 -4.19
C LEU A 178 -2.37 9.40 -2.70
N ALA A 179 -2.98 10.37 -1.99
CA ALA A 179 -2.83 10.51 -0.55
C ALA A 179 -3.47 9.32 0.18
N GLU A 180 -4.68 8.94 -0.23
CA GLU A 180 -5.35 7.73 0.26
C GLU A 180 -4.45 6.50 0.12
N GLY A 181 -4.08 6.14 -1.13
CA GLY A 181 -3.28 4.97 -1.41
C GLY A 181 -1.90 5.00 -0.75
N ALA A 182 -1.26 6.17 -0.66
CA ALA A 182 0.04 6.34 0.00
C ALA A 182 -0.04 6.05 1.50
N THR A 183 -1.09 6.53 2.17
CA THR A 183 -1.36 6.28 3.60
C THR A 183 -1.59 4.79 3.85
N LEU A 184 -2.44 4.15 3.05
CA LEU A 184 -2.69 2.71 3.18
C LEU A 184 -1.41 1.88 2.97
N ARG A 185 -0.56 2.28 2.01
CA ARG A 185 0.74 1.63 1.79
C ARG A 185 1.71 1.82 2.96
N ALA A 186 1.65 2.94 3.70
CA ALA A 186 2.50 3.13 4.86
C ALA A 186 2.25 2.05 5.93
N PHE A 187 1.01 1.66 6.19
CA PHE A 187 0.68 0.54 7.08
C PHE A 187 1.15 -0.81 6.53
N GLN A 188 0.98 -1.07 5.24
CA GLN A 188 1.49 -2.31 4.64
C GLN A 188 3.01 -2.39 4.70
N ILE A 189 3.72 -1.27 4.52
CA ILE A 189 5.17 -1.17 4.68
C ILE A 189 5.57 -1.54 6.12
N ALA A 190 4.88 -1.01 7.14
CA ALA A 190 5.13 -1.36 8.53
C ALA A 190 4.96 -2.87 8.78
N GLY A 191 3.88 -3.49 8.30
CA GLY A 191 3.66 -4.93 8.42
C GLY A 191 4.71 -5.79 7.70
N ALA A 192 5.12 -5.38 6.50
CA ALA A 192 6.16 -6.10 5.78
C ALA A 192 7.56 -5.96 6.42
N LEU A 193 7.86 -4.80 7.03
CA LEU A 193 9.09 -4.61 7.80
C LEU A 193 9.11 -5.47 9.07
N GLU A 194 7.97 -5.65 9.73
CA GLU A 194 7.83 -6.54 10.87
C GLU A 194 8.15 -7.98 10.47
N ALA A 195 7.52 -8.51 9.44
CA ALA A 195 7.82 -9.85 8.93
C ALA A 195 9.30 -9.99 8.51
N ALA A 196 9.86 -8.97 7.86
CA ALA A 196 11.27 -8.99 7.46
C ALA A 196 12.21 -8.96 8.67
N LEU A 197 11.88 -8.23 9.74
CA LEU A 197 12.63 -8.21 10.99
C LEU A 197 12.61 -9.58 11.67
N ASP A 198 11.43 -10.19 11.83
CA ASP A 198 11.28 -11.49 12.48
C ASP A 198 12.07 -12.58 11.76
N MET A 199 11.96 -12.64 10.41
CA MET A 199 12.76 -13.57 9.62
C MET A 199 14.27 -13.32 9.76
N THR A 200 14.67 -12.05 9.86
CA THR A 200 16.08 -11.68 9.98
C THR A 200 16.63 -12.07 11.37
N LEU A 201 15.83 -11.90 12.41
CA LEU A 201 16.16 -12.36 13.76
C LEU A 201 16.34 -13.87 13.79
N ASP A 202 15.40 -14.64 13.25
CA ASP A 202 15.46 -16.10 13.20
C ASP A 202 16.65 -16.60 12.39
N HIS A 203 16.89 -16.00 11.21
CA HIS A 203 18.03 -16.35 10.36
C HIS A 203 19.35 -16.11 11.07
N THR A 204 19.53 -14.96 11.70
CA THR A 204 20.79 -14.61 12.39
C THR A 204 20.98 -15.37 13.70
N ALA A 205 19.89 -15.87 14.33
CA ALA A 205 19.94 -16.72 15.49
C ALA A 205 20.40 -18.15 15.16
N THR A 206 19.96 -18.67 14.02
CA THR A 206 20.19 -20.07 13.61
C THR A 206 21.45 -20.24 12.76
N ARG A 207 21.80 -19.28 11.93
CA ARG A 207 22.96 -19.33 11.04
C ARG A 207 24.26 -19.21 11.82
N VAL A 208 25.08 -20.25 11.78
CA VAL A 208 26.42 -20.27 12.41
C VAL A 208 27.49 -19.98 11.38
N GLN A 209 28.33 -18.98 11.63
CA GLN A 209 29.56 -18.68 10.90
C GLN A 209 30.64 -18.19 11.87
N PHE A 210 31.91 -18.39 11.54
CA PHE A 210 33.03 -18.03 12.42
C PHE A 210 32.93 -18.62 13.83
N GLY A 211 32.35 -19.85 13.94
CA GLY A 211 32.24 -20.60 15.18
C GLY A 211 31.09 -20.15 16.12
N LYS A 212 30.22 -19.22 15.71
CA LYS A 212 29.10 -18.74 16.53
C LYS A 212 27.91 -18.31 15.66
N PRO A 213 26.66 -18.23 16.22
CA PRO A 213 25.53 -17.63 15.54
C PRO A 213 25.83 -16.20 15.10
N LEU A 214 25.32 -15.80 13.92
CA LEU A 214 25.55 -14.45 13.36
C LEU A 214 25.16 -13.34 14.32
N GLN A 215 24.05 -13.49 15.03
CA GLN A 215 23.56 -12.51 16.02
C GLN A 215 24.53 -12.25 17.20
N LYS A 216 25.56 -13.10 17.39
CA LYS A 216 26.62 -12.85 18.39
C LYS A 216 27.71 -11.89 17.90
N ASN A 217 27.63 -11.44 16.66
CA ASN A 217 28.53 -10.43 16.11
C ASN A 217 27.95 -9.03 16.33
N GLN A 218 28.75 -8.12 16.86
CA GLN A 218 28.32 -6.77 17.20
C GLN A 218 27.79 -5.99 15.98
N VAL A 219 28.40 -6.16 14.79
CA VAL A 219 27.93 -5.53 13.56
C VAL A 219 26.53 -6.00 13.20
N VAL A 220 26.23 -7.30 13.34
CA VAL A 220 24.90 -7.87 13.08
C VAL A 220 23.88 -7.31 14.08
N GLN A 221 24.25 -7.21 15.37
CA GLN A 221 23.37 -6.60 16.38
C GLN A 221 23.02 -5.14 16.06
N HIS A 222 23.99 -4.36 15.58
CA HIS A 222 23.75 -2.98 15.16
C HIS A 222 22.79 -2.90 13.96
N GLU A 223 22.94 -3.77 12.96
CA GLU A 223 22.03 -3.78 11.81
C GLU A 223 20.62 -4.24 12.18
N LEU A 224 20.49 -5.24 13.06
CA LEU A 224 19.19 -5.63 13.61
C LEU A 224 18.51 -4.50 14.40
N ALA A 225 19.28 -3.76 15.20
CA ALA A 225 18.76 -2.60 15.94
C ALA A 225 18.31 -1.47 14.99
N LYS A 226 19.05 -1.23 13.89
CA LYS A 226 18.63 -0.28 12.85
C LYS A 226 17.32 -0.75 12.17
N LEU A 227 17.22 -2.03 11.80
CA LEU A 227 16.01 -2.57 11.17
C LEU A 227 14.80 -2.42 12.09
N ALA A 228 14.95 -2.72 13.38
CA ALA A 228 13.91 -2.50 14.38
C ALA A 228 13.54 -1.01 14.52
N GLY A 229 14.53 -0.11 14.45
CA GLY A 229 14.31 1.34 14.42
C GLY A 229 13.54 1.79 13.19
N GLU A 230 13.83 1.25 12.00
CA GLU A 230 13.10 1.54 10.78
C GLU A 230 11.64 1.06 10.85
N LEU A 231 11.38 -0.11 11.43
CA LEU A 231 10.03 -0.60 11.70
C LEU A 231 9.27 0.35 12.62
N ALA A 232 9.85 0.75 13.74
CA ALA A 232 9.22 1.69 14.68
C ALA A 232 8.90 3.03 14.02
N CYS A 233 9.84 3.56 13.21
CA CYS A 233 9.62 4.78 12.44
C CYS A 233 8.50 4.63 11.40
N ALA A 234 8.45 3.50 10.68
CA ALA A 234 7.40 3.24 9.69
C ALA A 234 6.01 3.16 10.33
N THR A 235 5.92 2.51 11.50
CA THR A 235 4.66 2.41 12.26
C THR A 235 4.16 3.79 12.67
N ALA A 236 4.99 4.59 13.35
CA ALA A 236 4.62 5.95 13.76
C ALA A 236 4.31 6.87 12.55
N ALA A 237 5.03 6.70 11.44
CA ALA A 237 4.81 7.45 10.22
C ALA A 237 3.49 7.09 9.52
N ALA A 238 3.05 5.83 9.58
CA ALA A 238 1.75 5.40 9.08
C ALA A 238 0.60 6.00 9.89
N ASP A 239 0.73 6.01 11.23
CA ASP A 239 -0.26 6.63 12.12
C ASP A 239 -0.36 8.15 11.86
N LEU A 240 0.79 8.85 11.73
CA LEU A 240 0.82 10.26 11.36
C LEU A 240 0.12 10.52 10.02
N ALA A 241 0.42 9.72 9.00
CA ALA A 241 -0.20 9.88 7.68
C ALA A 241 -1.72 9.67 7.72
N ALA A 242 -2.20 8.70 8.51
CA ALA A 242 -3.63 8.44 8.65
C ALA A 242 -4.36 9.59 9.36
N GLU A 243 -3.79 10.09 10.45
CA GLU A 243 -4.34 11.23 11.18
C GLU A 243 -4.35 12.50 10.31
N ALA A 244 -3.27 12.77 9.58
CA ALA A 244 -3.18 13.88 8.66
C ALA A 244 -4.19 13.78 7.50
N LEU A 245 -4.42 12.58 6.97
CA LEU A 245 -5.40 12.33 5.92
C LEU A 245 -6.83 12.68 6.36
N GLU A 246 -7.21 12.31 7.59
CA GLU A 246 -8.54 12.66 8.14
C GLU A 246 -8.71 14.16 8.39
N ARG A 247 -7.62 14.88 8.68
CA ARG A 247 -7.61 16.35 8.82
C ARG A 247 -7.48 17.10 7.49
N ALA A 248 -7.37 16.38 6.36
CA ALA A 248 -7.05 16.92 5.04
C ALA A 248 -5.70 17.69 5.01
N ASP A 249 -4.77 17.32 5.87
CA ASP A 249 -3.42 17.87 5.93
C ASP A 249 -2.49 17.13 4.96
N VAL A 250 -2.30 17.72 3.78
CA VAL A 250 -1.49 17.14 2.70
C VAL A 250 0.01 17.08 3.09
N LEU A 251 0.51 18.03 3.88
CA LEU A 251 1.91 18.05 4.28
C LEU A 251 2.19 16.96 5.33
N GLY A 252 1.29 16.76 6.28
CA GLY A 252 1.36 15.67 7.24
C GLY A 252 1.31 14.30 6.56
N VAL A 253 0.40 14.11 5.59
CA VAL A 253 0.38 12.89 4.74
C VAL A 253 1.71 12.70 4.01
N ALA A 254 2.26 13.78 3.42
CA ALA A 254 3.53 13.71 2.71
C ALA A 254 4.69 13.33 3.64
N ALA A 255 4.76 13.91 4.83
CA ALA A 255 5.80 13.61 5.83
C ALA A 255 5.74 12.16 6.30
N GLY A 256 4.56 11.69 6.71
CA GLY A 256 4.35 10.32 7.17
C GLY A 256 4.64 9.29 6.07
N THR A 257 4.03 9.47 4.89
CA THR A 257 4.23 8.51 3.80
C THR A 257 5.67 8.50 3.26
N LEU A 258 6.35 9.65 3.20
CA LEU A 258 7.76 9.72 2.80
C LEU A 258 8.64 8.96 3.79
N ARG A 259 8.46 9.17 5.11
CA ARG A 259 9.25 8.49 6.13
C ARG A 259 9.05 6.96 6.11
N ALA A 260 7.82 6.48 5.91
CA ALA A 260 7.55 5.06 5.75
C ALA A 260 8.25 4.46 4.51
N ARG A 261 8.32 5.20 3.40
CA ARG A 261 9.01 4.79 2.17
C ARG A 261 10.52 4.72 2.33
N GLU A 262 11.11 5.65 3.09
CA GLU A 262 12.53 5.61 3.45
C GLU A 262 12.83 4.36 4.27
N ALA A 263 11.97 4.06 5.26
CA ALA A 263 12.08 2.84 6.06
C ALA A 263 11.97 1.57 5.23
N ALA A 264 11.08 1.55 4.22
CA ALA A 264 10.96 0.42 3.30
C ALA A 264 12.27 0.15 2.55
N GLY A 265 12.93 1.20 2.04
CA GLY A 265 14.20 1.08 1.33
C GLY A 265 15.34 0.61 2.24
N ALA A 266 15.50 1.25 3.40
CA ALA A 266 16.53 0.92 4.38
C ALA A 266 16.33 -0.48 4.95
N GLY A 267 15.12 -0.79 5.41
CA GLY A 267 14.80 -2.08 6.02
C GLY A 267 14.94 -3.26 5.06
N ALA A 268 14.46 -3.14 3.82
CA ALA A 268 14.65 -4.17 2.80
C ALA A 268 16.13 -4.44 2.52
N SER A 269 16.95 -3.38 2.47
CA SER A 269 18.40 -3.50 2.24
C SER A 269 19.11 -4.21 3.40
N ILE A 270 18.80 -3.82 4.65
CA ILE A 270 19.39 -4.44 5.85
C ILE A 270 18.98 -5.93 5.92
N ALA A 271 17.70 -6.24 5.77
CA ALA A 271 17.22 -7.62 5.83
C ALA A 271 17.88 -8.50 4.75
N ALA A 272 17.95 -8.04 3.51
CA ALA A 272 18.61 -8.74 2.41
C ALA A 272 20.10 -8.97 2.70
N GLN A 273 20.81 -7.97 3.22
CA GLN A 273 22.24 -8.08 3.55
C GLN A 273 22.49 -9.10 4.68
N MET A 274 21.63 -9.12 5.73
CA MET A 274 21.76 -10.06 6.85
C MET A 274 21.54 -11.51 6.43
N HIS A 275 20.69 -11.75 5.44
CA HIS A 275 20.48 -13.08 4.86
C HIS A 275 21.56 -13.47 3.84
N GLY A 276 22.26 -12.52 3.25
CA GLY A 276 23.24 -12.75 2.17
C GLY A 276 22.56 -13.29 0.90
N ALA A 277 23.22 -14.19 0.18
CA ALA A 277 22.74 -14.67 -1.12
C ALA A 277 21.33 -15.28 -1.07
N ILE A 278 20.97 -15.99 0.00
CA ILE A 278 19.65 -16.63 0.12
C ILE A 278 18.50 -15.61 0.20
N GLY A 279 18.76 -14.42 0.74
CA GLY A 279 17.77 -13.34 0.82
C GLY A 279 17.31 -12.78 -0.53
N PHE A 280 18.06 -13.08 -1.62
CA PHE A 280 17.72 -12.68 -2.99
C PHE A 280 17.14 -13.85 -3.81
N THR A 281 17.09 -15.06 -3.26
CA THR A 281 16.57 -16.22 -3.97
C THR A 281 15.07 -16.41 -3.73
N ARG A 282 14.41 -17.14 -4.63
CA ARG A 282 13.00 -17.52 -4.45
C ARG A 282 12.81 -18.65 -3.41
N GLU A 283 13.89 -19.22 -2.90
CA GLU A 283 13.87 -20.30 -1.91
C GLU A 283 13.54 -19.80 -0.50
N HIS A 284 13.85 -18.53 -0.19
CA HIS A 284 13.58 -17.93 1.12
C HIS A 284 12.46 -16.89 1.02
N ARG A 285 11.46 -16.96 1.92
CA ARG A 285 10.28 -16.07 1.89
C ARG A 285 10.60 -14.57 1.98
N LEU A 286 11.80 -14.19 2.44
CA LEU A 286 12.20 -12.77 2.55
C LEU A 286 12.00 -12.00 1.25
N HIS A 287 12.21 -12.63 0.08
CA HIS A 287 12.05 -11.96 -1.20
C HIS A 287 10.61 -11.45 -1.45
N LEU A 288 9.58 -12.07 -0.83
CA LEU A 288 8.19 -11.59 -0.89
C LEU A 288 8.10 -10.18 -0.31
N TYR A 289 8.72 -9.98 0.83
CA TYR A 289 8.70 -8.74 1.59
C TYR A 289 9.61 -7.66 1.00
N THR A 290 10.83 -8.01 0.62
CA THR A 290 11.75 -7.04 0.03
C THR A 290 11.24 -6.50 -1.30
N THR A 291 10.66 -7.35 -2.16
CA THR A 291 10.09 -6.92 -3.44
C THR A 291 8.78 -6.14 -3.25
N ALA A 292 7.97 -6.50 -2.25
CA ALA A 292 6.78 -5.73 -1.88
C ALA A 292 7.16 -4.34 -1.35
N LEU A 293 8.13 -4.24 -0.44
CA LEU A 293 8.64 -2.97 0.09
C LEU A 293 9.17 -2.06 -1.03
N TRP A 294 9.93 -2.57 -1.99
CA TRP A 294 10.39 -1.79 -3.14
C TRP A 294 9.25 -1.37 -4.06
N THR A 295 8.24 -2.22 -4.26
CA THR A 295 7.06 -1.88 -5.05
C THR A 295 6.25 -0.77 -4.38
N TRP A 296 5.87 -0.97 -3.12
CA TRP A 296 5.00 -0.04 -2.38
C TRP A 296 5.65 1.32 -2.13
N ARG A 297 6.98 1.37 -2.01
CA ARG A 297 7.74 2.61 -1.93
C ARG A 297 7.50 3.54 -3.13
N ASP A 298 7.31 2.97 -4.32
CA ASP A 298 7.24 3.71 -5.58
C ASP A 298 5.79 3.91 -6.08
N GLU A 299 4.78 3.40 -5.33
CA GLU A 299 3.36 3.55 -5.65
C GLU A 299 2.76 4.86 -5.13
N PHE A 300 1.59 5.26 -5.65
CA PHE A 300 0.79 6.40 -5.17
C PHE A 300 1.62 7.67 -4.95
N GLY A 301 2.18 8.21 -6.01
CA GLY A 301 3.00 9.42 -6.00
C GLY A 301 4.51 9.18 -5.77
N GLY A 302 4.90 8.02 -5.24
CA GLY A 302 6.29 7.63 -5.04
C GLY A 302 7.08 8.54 -4.10
N GLN A 303 8.30 8.13 -3.75
CA GLN A 303 9.16 8.87 -2.83
C GLN A 303 9.49 10.29 -3.35
N VAL A 304 9.83 10.39 -4.64
CA VAL A 304 10.24 11.66 -5.25
C VAL A 304 9.10 12.68 -5.31
N GLY A 305 7.85 12.23 -5.57
CA GLY A 305 6.69 13.11 -5.62
C GLY A 305 6.42 13.77 -4.27
N TRP A 306 6.36 12.98 -3.22
CA TRP A 306 6.12 13.47 -1.87
C TRP A 306 7.27 14.32 -1.32
N ALA A 307 8.54 13.96 -1.62
CA ALA A 307 9.69 14.77 -1.25
C ALA A 307 9.69 16.14 -1.94
N LYS A 308 9.31 16.23 -3.23
CA LYS A 308 9.17 17.50 -3.93
C LYS A 308 8.11 18.40 -3.31
N LEU A 309 6.97 17.83 -2.91
CA LEU A 309 5.89 18.57 -2.28
C LEU A 309 6.35 19.19 -0.95
N LEU A 310 6.98 18.41 -0.06
CA LEU A 310 7.53 18.90 1.20
C LEU A 310 8.65 19.93 0.98
N GLY A 311 9.54 19.68 0.02
CA GLY A 311 10.63 20.60 -0.30
C GLY A 311 10.12 21.95 -0.83
N ALA A 312 9.07 21.95 -1.64
CA ALA A 312 8.43 23.18 -2.12
C ALA A 312 7.81 23.97 -0.97
N ALA A 313 7.06 23.32 -0.08
CA ALA A 313 6.48 23.94 1.10
C ALA A 313 7.56 24.52 2.05
N ALA A 314 8.66 23.81 2.27
CA ALA A 314 9.77 24.27 3.08
C ALA A 314 10.46 25.53 2.48
N LEU A 315 10.63 25.55 1.16
CA LEU A 315 11.20 26.73 0.46
C LEU A 315 10.26 27.93 0.53
N GLU A 316 8.96 27.72 0.39
CA GLU A 316 7.94 28.78 0.51
C GLU A 316 7.86 29.33 1.92
N ALA A 317 7.93 28.48 2.95
CA ALA A 317 7.94 28.89 4.36
C ALA A 317 9.17 29.74 4.72
N GLY A 318 10.30 29.50 4.05
CA GLY A 318 11.56 30.19 4.32
C GLY A 318 12.12 29.88 5.71
N GLY A 319 13.26 30.50 6.06
CA GLY A 319 13.95 30.18 7.31
C GLY A 319 13.14 30.47 8.58
N ALA A 320 12.31 31.50 8.59
CA ALA A 320 11.48 31.85 9.75
C ALA A 320 10.22 30.99 9.87
N GLY A 321 9.64 30.54 8.75
CA GLY A 321 8.43 29.76 8.73
C GLY A 321 8.66 28.24 8.79
N TYR A 322 9.87 27.78 8.53
CA TYR A 322 10.18 26.34 8.47
C TYR A 322 9.88 25.60 9.77
N TRP A 323 10.33 26.14 10.89
CA TRP A 323 10.12 25.47 12.18
C TRP A 323 8.65 25.42 12.60
N PRO A 324 7.87 26.52 12.52
CA PRO A 324 6.42 26.44 12.69
C PRO A 324 5.77 25.41 11.78
N MET A 325 6.10 25.38 10.50
CA MET A 325 5.57 24.38 9.57
C MET A 325 5.81 22.93 10.06
N VAL A 326 7.01 22.61 10.56
CA VAL A 326 7.34 21.26 11.04
C VAL A 326 6.64 20.89 12.34
N THR A 327 6.40 21.84 13.22
CA THR A 327 5.80 21.60 14.55
C THR A 327 4.28 21.64 14.56
N GLU A 328 3.65 22.07 13.47
CA GLU A 328 2.20 22.16 13.30
C GLU A 328 1.64 21.05 12.37
N LEU A 329 2.51 20.12 11.90
CA LEU A 329 2.13 18.95 11.11
C LEU A 329 1.34 17.92 11.92
#